data_821055922f28fa157e89fe084f63deb7
#
_entry.id   821055922f28fa157e89fe084f63deb7
#
_cell.length_a   1.000
_cell.length_b   1.000
_cell.length_c   1.000
_cell.angle_alpha   90.00
_cell.angle_beta   90.00
_cell.angle_gamma   90.00
#
_symmetry.space_group_name_H-M   'P 1'
#
loop_
_entity.id
_entity.type
_entity.pdbx_description
1 polymer ?
#
loop_
_entity_poly.entity_id
_entity_poly.type
_entity_poly.pdbx_seq_one_letter_code
_entity_poly.pdbx_strand_id
1 'polypeptide(L)'
;MTAGAQTDPVPGTRPAAEIETFPHVDISNGILSARVFPPGKGELNQGARFDHAGVVFHITYKGQDFSSYWFDRFVTDPMDNGKYPPATEHSCCNMSGPVEEFSAVGFDDAGVGGRYLKPGIGIYQRVNDKYSQYSAQTILNEGKRTFKSTKTGARFTQDLNDLESGYGYRYAKSVQLVRGKAQLTISHVLTNTGKKDIVTEVFCHNFLTIDPGSANLVITAPFQWSAVEPFQLELVKLDGNTIRYLAPIPKGVTTQSLLTGFGDKASDYDFTITNIKTGFGQRIRADVPPSKINMWSIPATYSLEPYVAISLKPGQTKRWTYTYDFFGPGEKP
;
A
#
# COMPACT_ATOMS: atom_id res chain seq x y z
N MET A 1 9.85 33.84 15.45
CA MET A 1 8.48 33.38 15.11
C MET A 1 8.27 33.67 13.64
N THR A 2 8.59 32.73 12.77
CA THR A 2 8.30 32.82 11.33
C THR A 2 6.86 32.32 11.15
N ALA A 3 5.96 33.24 10.78
CA ALA A 3 4.61 32.89 10.36
C ALA A 3 4.71 31.93 9.16
N GLY A 4 4.25 30.71 9.35
CA GLY A 4 4.09 29.77 8.25
C GLY A 4 3.16 30.39 7.22
N ALA A 5 3.59 30.43 5.97
CA ALA A 5 2.76 30.86 4.85
C ALA A 5 1.52 29.95 4.84
N GLN A 6 0.37 30.52 5.15
CA GLN A 6 -0.91 29.88 5.01
C GLN A 6 -1.18 29.78 3.50
N THR A 7 -0.89 28.62 2.93
CA THR A 7 -1.22 28.37 1.52
C THR A 7 -2.75 28.45 1.37
N ASP A 8 -3.21 29.17 0.37
CA ASP A 8 -4.65 29.27 0.08
C ASP A 8 -5.30 27.89 0.00
N PRO A 9 -6.51 27.72 0.53
CA PRO A 9 -7.17 26.44 0.53
C PRO A 9 -7.40 25.95 -0.91
N VAL A 10 -6.82 24.80 -1.25
CA VAL A 10 -7.12 24.13 -2.53
C VAL A 10 -8.53 23.55 -2.43
N PRO A 11 -9.48 23.96 -3.27
CA PRO A 11 -10.85 23.48 -3.22
C PRO A 11 -10.93 21.95 -3.24
N GLY A 12 -11.80 21.37 -2.41
CA GLY A 12 -11.97 19.91 -2.33
C GLY A 12 -10.86 19.18 -1.58
N THR A 13 -9.97 19.90 -0.86
CA THR A 13 -8.94 19.27 -0.04
C THR A 13 -8.95 19.78 1.39
N ARG A 14 -8.37 18.99 2.32
CA ARG A 14 -8.17 19.30 3.73
C ARG A 14 -6.69 19.15 4.11
N PRO A 15 -6.18 19.86 5.13
CA PRO A 15 -4.82 19.65 5.64
C PRO A 15 -4.59 18.21 6.08
N ALA A 16 -3.42 17.63 5.79
CA ALA A 16 -3.09 16.26 6.17
C ALA A 16 -3.23 16.00 7.68
N ALA A 17 -2.89 17.00 8.52
CA ALA A 17 -3.05 16.90 9.97
C ALA A 17 -4.50 16.62 10.42
N GLU A 18 -5.50 16.93 9.61
CA GLU A 18 -6.89 16.62 9.92
C GLU A 18 -7.24 15.13 9.78
N ILE A 19 -6.36 14.32 9.19
CA ILE A 19 -6.50 12.84 9.19
C ILE A 19 -6.55 12.31 10.62
N GLU A 20 -5.87 12.96 11.56
CA GLU A 20 -5.90 12.60 12.99
C GLU A 20 -7.29 12.70 13.63
N THR A 21 -8.22 13.38 12.98
CA THR A 21 -9.62 13.49 13.47
C THR A 21 -10.49 12.31 13.10
N PHE A 22 -10.06 11.46 12.16
CA PHE A 22 -10.80 10.25 11.82
C PHE A 22 -10.70 9.20 12.93
N PRO A 23 -11.72 8.36 13.12
CA PRO A 23 -11.65 7.25 14.05
C PRO A 23 -10.43 6.36 13.79
N HIS A 24 -9.67 6.05 14.83
CA HIS A 24 -8.49 5.20 14.75
C HIS A 24 -8.25 4.45 16.06
N VAL A 25 -7.36 3.48 16.01
CA VAL A 25 -6.83 2.79 17.19
C VAL A 25 -5.30 2.78 17.12
N ASP A 26 -4.68 3.12 18.24
CA ASP A 26 -3.23 2.97 18.40
C ASP A 26 -2.93 1.59 18.98
N ILE A 27 -2.03 0.86 18.31
CA ILE A 27 -1.54 -0.44 18.75
C ILE A 27 -0.07 -0.33 19.15
N SER A 28 0.33 -1.03 20.22
CA SER A 28 1.72 -1.03 20.69
C SER A 28 2.06 -2.32 21.43
N ASN A 29 3.26 -2.86 21.15
CA ASN A 29 3.85 -3.95 21.94
C ASN A 29 4.93 -3.48 22.94
N GLY A 30 5.09 -2.14 23.12
CA GLY A 30 6.09 -1.50 23.98
C GLY A 30 7.44 -1.26 23.28
N ILE A 31 7.66 -1.79 22.08
CA ILE A 31 8.87 -1.61 21.27
C ILE A 31 8.52 -0.86 19.98
N LEU A 32 7.48 -1.31 19.32
CA LEU A 32 6.91 -0.77 18.09
C LEU A 32 5.49 -0.28 18.35
N SER A 33 5.10 0.81 17.74
CA SER A 33 3.72 1.30 17.73
C SER A 33 3.26 1.61 16.31
N ALA A 34 1.95 1.59 16.10
CA ALA A 34 1.34 1.98 14.84
C ALA A 34 -0.08 2.47 15.07
N ARG A 35 -0.58 3.33 14.18
CA ARG A 35 -1.97 3.79 14.13
C ARG A 35 -2.73 3.04 13.06
N VAL A 36 -3.93 2.56 13.38
CA VAL A 36 -4.77 1.79 12.48
C VAL A 36 -6.12 2.47 12.36
N PHE A 37 -6.52 2.78 11.13
CA PHE A 37 -7.83 3.35 10.81
C PHE A 37 -8.77 2.22 10.39
N PRO A 38 -9.94 2.09 11.04
CA PRO A 38 -10.91 1.05 10.71
C PRO A 38 -11.59 1.31 9.36
N PRO A 39 -12.17 0.29 8.73
CA PRO A 39 -12.98 0.43 7.53
C PRO A 39 -14.41 0.84 7.88
N GLY A 40 -15.06 1.60 7.03
CA GLY A 40 -16.48 1.89 7.19
C GLY A 40 -16.89 3.24 6.64
N LYS A 41 -18.19 3.51 6.70
CA LYS A 41 -18.77 4.76 6.26
C LYS A 41 -18.38 5.89 7.24
N GLY A 42 -17.80 6.96 6.73
CA GLY A 42 -17.27 8.07 7.55
C GLY A 42 -15.84 7.84 8.05
N GLU A 43 -15.21 6.72 7.68
CA GLU A 43 -13.83 6.41 7.99
C GLU A 43 -12.87 7.02 6.94
N LEU A 44 -11.56 6.94 7.23
CA LEU A 44 -10.54 7.58 6.40
C LEU A 44 -10.52 7.05 4.96
N ASN A 45 -10.46 5.71 4.80
CA ASN A 45 -10.33 5.09 3.48
C ASN A 45 -11.67 4.70 2.89
N GLN A 46 -12.12 5.46 1.92
CA GLN A 46 -13.30 5.17 1.11
C GLN A 46 -13.03 5.28 -0.39
N GLY A 47 -11.76 5.37 -0.77
CA GLY A 47 -11.33 5.52 -2.16
C GLY A 47 -11.51 4.26 -3.00
N ALA A 48 -11.40 4.44 -4.31
CA ALA A 48 -11.59 3.36 -5.28
C ALA A 48 -10.34 2.51 -5.53
N ARG A 49 -9.19 2.91 -4.99
CA ARG A 49 -7.90 2.31 -5.35
C ARG A 49 -7.46 1.22 -4.37
N PHE A 50 -7.26 1.59 -3.11
CA PHE A 50 -6.71 0.70 -2.09
C PHE A 50 -7.79 -0.08 -1.34
N ASP A 51 -7.42 -1.22 -0.78
CA ASP A 51 -8.36 -2.04 -0.03
C ASP A 51 -8.92 -1.28 1.20
N HIS A 52 -10.14 -1.58 1.57
CA HIS A 52 -10.80 -0.97 2.73
C HIS A 52 -10.61 -1.80 4.01
N ALA A 53 -9.66 -2.71 4.03
CA ALA A 53 -9.36 -3.54 5.21
C ALA A 53 -8.42 -2.85 6.20
N GLY A 54 -8.60 -1.55 6.39
CA GLY A 54 -7.84 -0.73 7.32
C GLY A 54 -6.54 -0.18 6.75
N VAL A 55 -6.19 1.01 7.21
CA VAL A 55 -4.99 1.74 6.83
C VAL A 55 -4.07 1.81 8.04
N VAL A 56 -2.77 1.63 7.84
CA VAL A 56 -1.77 1.66 8.91
C VAL A 56 -0.85 2.86 8.70
N PHE A 57 -0.88 3.82 9.62
CA PHE A 57 -0.01 4.99 9.65
C PHE A 57 0.90 4.97 10.87
N HIS A 58 1.90 5.85 10.89
CA HIS A 58 2.74 6.14 12.04
C HIS A 58 3.35 4.88 12.67
N ILE A 59 3.93 4.00 11.82
CA ILE A 59 4.72 2.89 12.33
C ILE A 59 6.00 3.47 12.92
N THR A 60 6.07 3.49 14.26
CA THR A 60 7.14 4.18 14.99
C THR A 60 8.02 3.21 15.75
N TYR A 61 9.32 3.29 15.51
CA TYR A 61 10.36 2.56 16.21
C TYR A 61 11.46 3.50 16.70
N LYS A 62 11.78 3.51 17.99
CA LYS A 62 12.81 4.37 18.60
C LYS A 62 12.67 5.87 18.22
N GLY A 63 11.44 6.36 18.12
CA GLY A 63 11.15 7.74 17.76
C GLY A 63 11.19 8.06 16.26
N GLN A 64 11.61 7.12 15.41
CA GLN A 64 11.51 7.26 13.96
C GLN A 64 10.14 6.78 13.49
N ASP A 65 9.41 7.64 12.78
CA ASP A 65 8.19 7.29 12.05
C ASP A 65 8.57 6.81 10.64
N PHE A 66 8.14 5.61 10.27
CA PHE A 66 8.45 4.96 8.99
C PHE A 66 7.40 5.24 7.92
N SER A 67 6.19 5.62 8.33
CA SER A 67 5.05 5.81 7.43
C SER A 67 4.19 7.00 7.87
N SER A 68 4.81 8.16 7.87
CA SER A 68 4.16 9.45 8.14
C SER A 68 3.41 9.97 6.91
N TYR A 69 2.82 11.15 7.00
CA TYR A 69 2.24 11.84 5.85
C TYR A 69 3.34 12.23 4.87
N TRP A 70 3.19 11.81 3.61
CA TRP A 70 4.04 12.21 2.50
C TRP A 70 3.41 13.33 1.66
N PHE A 71 2.24 13.81 2.08
CA PHE A 71 1.45 14.87 1.48
C PHE A 71 1.06 15.91 2.53
N ASP A 72 0.83 17.15 2.11
CA ASP A 72 0.40 18.26 2.96
C ASP A 72 -1.12 18.37 3.06
N ARG A 73 -1.84 17.86 2.07
CA ARG A 73 -3.31 17.90 1.97
C ARG A 73 -3.84 16.58 1.43
N PHE A 74 -5.10 16.27 1.74
CA PHE A 74 -5.83 15.12 1.21
C PHE A 74 -7.17 15.54 0.61
N VAL A 75 -7.68 14.77 -0.35
CA VAL A 75 -8.98 15.03 -1.01
C VAL A 75 -10.13 14.70 -0.07
N THR A 76 -11.16 15.55 -0.07
CA THR A 76 -12.36 15.35 0.75
C THR A 76 -13.35 14.40 0.12
N ASP A 77 -13.38 14.29 -1.20
CA ASP A 77 -14.13 13.26 -1.92
C ASP A 77 -13.21 12.11 -2.28
N PRO A 78 -13.32 10.97 -1.60
CA PRO A 78 -12.44 9.83 -1.85
C PRO A 78 -12.61 9.23 -3.24
N MET A 79 -13.69 9.54 -3.94
CA MET A 79 -13.94 9.08 -5.31
C MET A 79 -13.39 10.03 -6.37
N ASP A 80 -12.93 11.23 -5.99
CA ASP A 80 -12.40 12.25 -6.90
C ASP A 80 -10.88 12.14 -7.08
N ASN A 81 -10.40 10.92 -7.33
CA ASN A 81 -8.97 10.63 -7.45
C ASN A 81 -8.32 11.18 -8.74
N GLY A 82 -9.13 11.58 -9.73
CA GLY A 82 -8.64 12.00 -11.04
C GLY A 82 -8.13 13.45 -11.12
N LYS A 83 -8.42 14.29 -10.13
CA LYS A 83 -8.10 15.72 -10.18
C LYS A 83 -6.67 16.06 -9.76
N TYR A 84 -5.97 15.16 -9.06
CA TYR A 84 -4.64 15.44 -8.52
C TYR A 84 -3.62 14.46 -9.10
N PRO A 85 -2.61 14.94 -9.83
CA PRO A 85 -1.52 14.08 -10.30
C PRO A 85 -0.78 13.42 -9.13
N PRO A 86 -0.39 12.15 -9.24
CA PRO A 86 0.25 11.39 -8.16
C PRO A 86 1.57 11.98 -7.63
N ALA A 87 2.23 12.81 -8.44
CA ALA A 87 3.54 13.40 -8.11
C ALA A 87 3.45 14.79 -7.46
N THR A 88 2.27 15.25 -7.06
CA THR A 88 2.10 16.57 -6.43
C THR A 88 2.18 16.48 -4.91
N GLU A 89 2.24 17.64 -4.26
CA GLU A 89 2.19 17.80 -2.80
C GLU A 89 0.82 17.44 -2.21
N HIS A 90 -0.13 17.02 -3.06
CA HIS A 90 -1.48 16.62 -2.69
C HIS A 90 -1.68 15.14 -2.92
N SER A 91 -2.23 14.44 -1.94
CA SER A 91 -2.58 13.04 -2.09
C SER A 91 -3.90 12.88 -2.85
N CYS A 92 -3.87 12.10 -3.90
CA CYS A 92 -5.10 11.66 -4.57
C CYS A 92 -5.86 10.58 -3.78
N CYS A 93 -5.25 9.96 -2.77
CA CYS A 93 -5.71 8.69 -2.23
C CYS A 93 -5.79 8.66 -0.71
N ASN A 94 -5.41 9.71 0.00
CA ASN A 94 -5.42 9.84 1.47
C ASN A 94 -4.67 8.72 2.21
N MET A 95 -3.67 8.10 1.55
CA MET A 95 -3.03 6.89 2.03
C MET A 95 -1.56 7.11 2.35
N SER A 96 -1.11 6.45 3.40
CA SER A 96 0.28 6.24 3.75
C SER A 96 0.46 4.82 4.32
N GLY A 97 1.68 4.49 4.73
CA GLY A 97 2.03 3.21 5.34
C GLY A 97 1.83 2.03 4.41
N PRO A 98 1.93 0.81 4.90
CA PRO A 98 1.60 -0.36 4.11
C PRO A 98 0.08 -0.43 3.88
N VAL A 99 -0.33 -0.32 2.61
CA VAL A 99 -1.72 -0.44 2.17
C VAL A 99 -1.78 -1.27 0.89
N GLU A 100 -2.71 -2.22 0.83
CA GLU A 100 -2.80 -3.14 -0.30
C GLU A 100 -3.65 -2.56 -1.43
N GLU A 101 -3.23 -2.89 -2.65
CA GLU A 101 -4.02 -2.68 -3.85
C GLU A 101 -4.15 -3.99 -4.62
N PHE A 102 -5.39 -4.41 -4.85
CA PHE A 102 -5.70 -5.54 -5.74
C PHE A 102 -5.96 -5.03 -7.15
N SER A 103 -5.55 -5.80 -8.14
CA SER A 103 -5.98 -5.56 -9.52
C SER A 103 -7.46 -5.89 -9.69
N ALA A 104 -8.12 -5.18 -10.61
CA ALA A 104 -9.53 -5.43 -10.94
C ALA A 104 -9.71 -6.81 -11.60
N VAL A 105 -10.85 -7.46 -11.33
CA VAL A 105 -11.21 -8.79 -11.86
C VAL A 105 -12.44 -8.68 -12.73
N GLY A 106 -12.35 -9.14 -13.99
CA GLY A 106 -13.48 -9.20 -14.91
C GLY A 106 -13.92 -7.84 -15.46
N PHE A 107 -13.04 -6.82 -15.45
CA PHE A 107 -13.35 -5.51 -16.02
C PHE A 107 -13.63 -5.61 -17.53
N ASP A 108 -12.77 -6.30 -18.27
CA ASP A 108 -12.90 -6.42 -19.72
C ASP A 108 -14.14 -7.23 -20.12
N ASP A 109 -14.51 -8.22 -19.32
CA ASP A 109 -15.70 -9.07 -19.54
C ASP A 109 -17.01 -8.36 -19.19
N ALA A 110 -16.97 -7.33 -18.34
CA ALA A 110 -18.18 -6.72 -17.78
C ALA A 110 -18.98 -5.88 -18.78
N GLY A 111 -18.36 -5.36 -19.87
CA GLY A 111 -18.98 -4.35 -20.69
C GLY A 111 -19.32 -3.05 -19.94
N VAL A 112 -19.57 -1.95 -20.64
CA VAL A 112 -20.01 -0.68 -20.01
C VAL A 112 -21.39 -0.86 -19.40
N GLY A 113 -21.56 -0.38 -18.17
CA GLY A 113 -22.77 -0.59 -17.36
C GLY A 113 -22.77 -1.91 -16.57
N GLY A 114 -21.90 -2.85 -16.91
CA GLY A 114 -21.75 -4.14 -16.23
C GLY A 114 -20.99 -4.04 -14.89
N ARG A 115 -20.82 -5.20 -14.26
CA ARG A 115 -20.24 -5.34 -12.93
C ARG A 115 -18.90 -6.04 -12.97
N TYR A 116 -17.92 -5.53 -12.22
CA TYR A 116 -16.62 -6.16 -12.03
C TYR A 116 -16.20 -6.10 -10.56
N LEU A 117 -15.26 -6.97 -10.18
CA LEU A 117 -14.79 -7.09 -8.81
C LEU A 117 -13.47 -6.34 -8.61
N LYS A 118 -13.34 -5.63 -7.48
CA LYS A 118 -12.07 -5.23 -6.89
C LYS A 118 -11.98 -5.79 -5.47
N PRO A 119 -11.20 -6.87 -5.24
CA PRO A 119 -11.08 -7.46 -3.91
C PRO A 119 -10.63 -6.43 -2.87
N GLY A 120 -11.10 -6.57 -1.62
CA GLY A 120 -10.84 -5.61 -0.55
C GLY A 120 -11.73 -4.36 -0.60
N ILE A 121 -12.36 -4.05 -1.74
CA ILE A 121 -13.28 -2.91 -1.86
C ILE A 121 -14.71 -3.41 -2.11
N GLY A 122 -14.98 -4.02 -3.26
CA GLY A 122 -16.34 -4.46 -3.58
C GLY A 122 -16.58 -4.71 -5.06
N ILE A 123 -17.87 -4.70 -5.43
CA ILE A 123 -18.31 -4.74 -6.82
C ILE A 123 -18.47 -3.33 -7.35
N TYR A 124 -17.83 -3.07 -8.47
CA TYR A 124 -17.92 -1.81 -9.19
C TYR A 124 -18.82 -1.89 -10.41
N GLN A 125 -19.42 -0.76 -10.77
CA GLN A 125 -19.98 -0.56 -12.09
C GLN A 125 -18.89 -0.15 -13.07
N ARG A 126 -18.79 -0.81 -14.22
CA ARG A 126 -17.93 -0.36 -15.30
C ARG A 126 -18.56 0.87 -15.98
N VAL A 127 -17.95 2.03 -15.76
CA VAL A 127 -18.44 3.32 -16.32
C VAL A 127 -17.63 3.79 -17.53
N ASN A 128 -16.44 3.26 -17.76
CA ASN A 128 -15.51 3.65 -18.82
C ASN A 128 -15.08 2.46 -19.68
N ASP A 129 -14.68 2.74 -20.91
CA ASP A 129 -14.15 1.72 -21.84
C ASP A 129 -12.80 1.16 -21.37
N LYS A 130 -11.98 1.98 -20.71
CA LYS A 130 -10.66 1.60 -20.20
C LYS A 130 -10.64 1.65 -18.68
N TYR A 131 -10.03 0.65 -18.09
CA TYR A 131 -9.79 0.65 -16.65
C TYR A 131 -8.80 1.75 -16.26
N SER A 132 -9.13 2.47 -15.20
CA SER A 132 -8.21 3.36 -14.51
C SER A 132 -8.46 3.31 -13.02
N GLN A 133 -7.43 2.98 -12.26
CA GLN A 133 -7.48 2.98 -10.79
C GLN A 133 -7.64 4.38 -10.19
N TYR A 134 -7.45 5.42 -10.99
CA TYR A 134 -7.56 6.83 -10.59
C TYR A 134 -8.91 7.46 -10.97
N SER A 135 -9.76 6.77 -11.71
CA SER A 135 -11.08 7.27 -12.06
C SER A 135 -12.06 7.09 -10.90
N ALA A 136 -12.99 8.02 -10.78
CA ALA A 136 -14.15 7.84 -9.91
C ALA A 136 -14.89 6.54 -10.29
N GLN A 137 -15.27 5.77 -9.28
CA GLN A 137 -15.94 4.47 -9.45
C GLN A 137 -17.23 4.45 -8.63
N THR A 138 -18.24 3.77 -9.14
CA THR A 138 -19.46 3.51 -8.41
C THR A 138 -19.40 2.13 -7.77
N ILE A 139 -19.39 2.07 -6.45
CA ILE A 139 -19.42 0.82 -5.70
C ILE A 139 -20.90 0.36 -5.58
N LEU A 140 -21.23 -0.77 -6.18
CA LEU A 140 -22.58 -1.33 -6.19
C LEU A 140 -22.84 -2.26 -5.00
N ASN A 141 -21.79 -2.93 -4.51
CA ASN A 141 -21.88 -3.86 -3.40
C ASN A 141 -20.55 -3.89 -2.64
N GLU A 142 -20.55 -3.46 -1.39
CA GLU A 142 -19.38 -3.45 -0.51
C GLU A 142 -19.25 -4.72 0.34
N GLY A 143 -20.27 -5.58 0.34
CA GLY A 143 -20.38 -6.70 1.26
C GLY A 143 -20.50 -6.25 2.72
N LYS A 144 -20.30 -7.20 3.63
CA LYS A 144 -20.34 -6.97 5.07
C LYS A 144 -18.92 -6.96 5.63
N ARG A 145 -18.56 -5.86 6.30
CA ARG A 145 -17.24 -5.69 6.93
C ARG A 145 -17.34 -5.80 8.46
N THR A 146 -16.27 -6.32 9.07
CA THR A 146 -16.08 -6.28 10.54
C THR A 146 -14.69 -5.82 10.89
N PHE A 147 -14.56 -5.16 12.04
CA PHE A 147 -13.30 -4.71 12.61
C PHE A 147 -13.25 -5.14 14.09
N LYS A 148 -12.07 -5.62 14.50
CA LYS A 148 -11.75 -5.88 15.91
C LYS A 148 -10.31 -5.48 16.16
N SER A 149 -10.02 -4.87 17.30
CA SER A 149 -8.67 -4.51 17.71
C SER A 149 -8.33 -5.05 19.09
N THR A 150 -7.04 -5.17 19.34
CA THR A 150 -6.41 -5.46 20.61
C THR A 150 -5.32 -4.43 20.87
N LYS A 151 -4.65 -4.48 22.04
CA LYS A 151 -3.52 -3.61 22.32
C LYS A 151 -2.39 -3.71 21.30
N THR A 152 -2.21 -4.86 20.64
CA THR A 152 -1.06 -5.17 19.79
C THR A 152 -1.43 -5.47 18.34
N GLY A 153 -2.69 -5.38 17.97
CA GLY A 153 -3.08 -5.70 16.59
C GLY A 153 -4.53 -5.38 16.27
N ALA A 154 -4.86 -5.56 14.99
CA ALA A 154 -6.19 -5.34 14.45
C ALA A 154 -6.54 -6.45 13.44
N ARG A 155 -7.81 -6.80 13.36
CA ARG A 155 -8.34 -7.79 12.42
C ARG A 155 -9.54 -7.23 11.68
N PHE A 156 -9.52 -7.40 10.37
CA PHE A 156 -10.55 -6.98 9.44
C PHE A 156 -11.14 -8.20 8.74
N THR A 157 -12.43 -8.19 8.46
CA THR A 157 -13.05 -9.18 7.57
C THR A 157 -14.02 -8.50 6.62
N GLN A 158 -14.15 -9.07 5.44
CA GLN A 158 -15.16 -8.68 4.47
C GLN A 158 -15.77 -9.95 3.85
N ASP A 159 -17.08 -10.07 3.94
CA ASP A 159 -17.88 -11.09 3.26
C ASP A 159 -18.69 -10.40 2.15
N LEU A 160 -18.45 -10.78 0.92
CA LEU A 160 -19.14 -10.25 -0.25
C LEU A 160 -19.73 -11.39 -1.06
N ASN A 161 -20.99 -11.23 -1.46
CA ASN A 161 -21.64 -12.09 -2.44
C ASN A 161 -22.50 -11.22 -3.36
N ASP A 162 -22.26 -11.34 -4.67
CA ASP A 162 -22.98 -10.59 -5.68
C ASP A 162 -23.53 -11.54 -6.75
N LEU A 163 -24.82 -11.79 -6.67
CA LEU A 163 -25.49 -12.76 -7.53
C LEU A 163 -25.52 -12.33 -9.00
N GLU A 164 -25.56 -11.02 -9.27
CA GLU A 164 -25.64 -10.50 -10.64
C GLU A 164 -24.30 -10.65 -11.37
N SER A 165 -23.19 -10.35 -10.72
CA SER A 165 -21.86 -10.55 -11.31
C SER A 165 -21.38 -11.99 -11.25
N GLY A 166 -21.89 -12.77 -10.29
CA GLY A 166 -21.43 -14.11 -9.95
C GLY A 166 -20.14 -14.14 -9.12
N TYR A 167 -19.58 -12.99 -8.73
CA TYR A 167 -18.44 -12.89 -7.84
C TYR A 167 -18.87 -12.96 -6.38
N GLY A 168 -18.02 -13.59 -5.57
CA GLY A 168 -18.15 -13.60 -4.13
C GLY A 168 -16.84 -13.98 -3.47
N TYR A 169 -16.55 -13.38 -2.32
CA TYR A 169 -15.36 -13.74 -1.57
C TYR A 169 -15.52 -13.49 -0.07
N ARG A 170 -14.72 -14.21 0.72
CA ARG A 170 -14.41 -13.85 2.09
C ARG A 170 -12.96 -13.45 2.18
N TYR A 171 -12.73 -12.24 2.67
CA TYR A 171 -11.40 -11.70 2.90
C TYR A 171 -11.17 -11.43 4.37
N ALA A 172 -10.03 -11.83 4.90
CA ALA A 172 -9.58 -11.48 6.23
C ALA A 172 -8.14 -10.97 6.19
N LYS A 173 -7.90 -9.82 6.83
CA LYS A 173 -6.59 -9.21 7.04
C LYS A 173 -6.34 -9.05 8.53
N SER A 174 -5.14 -9.33 8.98
CA SER A 174 -4.72 -9.13 10.36
C SER A 174 -3.40 -8.39 10.41
N VAL A 175 -3.38 -7.27 11.11
CA VAL A 175 -2.19 -6.47 11.42
C VAL A 175 -1.78 -6.79 12.84
N GLN A 176 -0.54 -7.23 13.07
CA GLN A 176 -0.09 -7.67 14.39
C GLN A 176 1.34 -7.22 14.68
N LEU A 177 1.55 -6.52 15.79
CA LEU A 177 2.87 -6.24 16.37
C LEU A 177 3.34 -7.46 17.16
N VAL A 178 4.50 -8.01 16.78
CA VAL A 178 5.01 -9.25 17.37
C VAL A 178 5.60 -8.97 18.76
N ARG A 179 5.18 -9.75 19.76
CA ARG A 179 5.63 -9.58 21.14
C ARG A 179 7.16 -9.66 21.25
N GLY A 180 7.77 -8.68 21.92
CA GLY A 180 9.21 -8.64 22.19
C GLY A 180 10.09 -8.33 20.97
N LYS A 181 9.51 -7.92 19.84
CA LYS A 181 10.25 -7.62 18.59
C LYS A 181 9.81 -6.28 18.00
N ALA A 182 10.74 -5.61 17.31
CA ALA A 182 10.43 -4.49 16.42
C ALA A 182 9.91 -5.04 15.07
N GLN A 183 8.80 -5.77 15.11
CA GLN A 183 8.28 -6.51 13.96
C GLN A 183 6.77 -6.36 13.86
N LEU A 184 6.31 -6.08 12.64
CA LEU A 184 4.91 -6.04 12.23
C LEU A 184 4.66 -7.19 11.25
N THR A 185 3.54 -7.91 11.40
CA THR A 185 3.06 -8.86 10.40
C THR A 185 1.69 -8.42 9.87
N ILE A 186 1.49 -8.58 8.57
CA ILE A 186 0.19 -8.39 7.91
C ILE A 186 -0.17 -9.69 7.22
N SER A 187 -1.13 -10.41 7.78
CA SER A 187 -1.55 -11.72 7.29
C SER A 187 -2.90 -11.65 6.59
N HIS A 188 -3.03 -12.35 5.49
CA HIS A 188 -4.19 -12.32 4.61
C HIS A 188 -4.76 -13.72 4.37
N VAL A 189 -6.07 -13.80 4.24
CA VAL A 189 -6.80 -15.00 3.82
C VAL A 189 -7.90 -14.55 2.87
N LEU A 190 -7.81 -14.96 1.61
CA LEU A 190 -8.83 -14.72 0.60
C LEU A 190 -9.41 -16.04 0.12
N THR A 191 -10.71 -16.21 0.29
CA THR A 191 -11.46 -17.38 -0.17
C THR A 191 -12.45 -16.95 -1.25
N ASN A 192 -12.44 -17.59 -2.40
CA ASN A 192 -13.46 -17.40 -3.42
C ASN A 192 -14.73 -18.15 -3.01
N THR A 193 -15.80 -17.43 -2.70
CA THR A 193 -17.12 -17.98 -2.36
C THR A 193 -18.13 -17.82 -3.49
N GLY A 194 -17.72 -17.21 -4.60
CA GLY A 194 -18.55 -16.97 -5.78
C GLY A 194 -18.59 -18.16 -6.74
N LYS A 195 -19.13 -17.89 -7.94
CA LYS A 195 -19.25 -18.86 -9.03
C LYS A 195 -18.21 -18.67 -10.14
N LYS A 196 -17.54 -17.50 -10.17
CA LYS A 196 -16.50 -17.16 -11.13
C LYS A 196 -15.12 -17.25 -10.49
N ASP A 197 -14.11 -17.51 -11.30
CA ASP A 197 -12.73 -17.48 -10.87
C ASP A 197 -12.31 -16.05 -10.44
N ILE A 198 -11.47 -15.95 -9.40
CA ILE A 198 -10.82 -14.71 -9.01
C ILE A 198 -9.34 -14.82 -9.42
N VAL A 199 -9.01 -14.15 -10.52
CA VAL A 199 -7.62 -14.05 -11.00
C VAL A 199 -7.20 -12.59 -10.88
N THR A 200 -6.26 -12.31 -10.00
CA THR A 200 -5.81 -10.96 -9.64
C THR A 200 -4.35 -10.97 -9.16
N GLU A 201 -3.79 -9.80 -9.00
CA GLU A 201 -2.55 -9.58 -8.27
C GLU A 201 -2.82 -8.61 -7.13
N VAL A 202 -2.04 -8.71 -6.06
CA VAL A 202 -2.05 -7.76 -4.96
C VAL A 202 -0.63 -7.33 -4.64
N PHE A 203 -0.43 -6.04 -4.39
CA PHE A 203 0.81 -5.52 -3.84
C PHE A 203 0.53 -4.64 -2.62
N CYS A 204 1.53 -4.47 -1.78
CA CYS A 204 1.49 -3.52 -0.69
C CYS A 204 2.24 -2.26 -1.11
N HIS A 205 1.53 -1.12 -1.17
CA HIS A 205 2.14 0.18 -1.37
C HIS A 205 2.69 0.67 -0.02
N ASN A 206 4.01 0.67 0.10
CA ASN A 206 4.65 0.81 1.41
C ASN A 206 4.75 2.26 1.91
N PHE A 207 4.74 3.27 1.04
CA PHE A 207 4.82 4.70 1.37
C PHE A 207 5.84 5.02 2.48
N LEU A 208 7.10 4.60 2.29
CA LEU A 208 8.16 4.79 3.26
C LEU A 208 8.62 6.25 3.29
N THR A 209 8.65 6.87 4.47
CA THR A 209 8.95 8.31 4.66
C THR A 209 10.21 8.59 5.46
N ILE A 210 11.12 7.62 5.61
CA ILE A 210 12.34 7.76 6.43
C ILE A 210 13.46 8.58 5.77
N ASP A 211 13.33 8.94 4.50
CA ASP A 211 14.33 9.72 3.76
C ASP A 211 13.66 10.58 2.67
N PRO A 212 13.22 11.79 2.98
CA PRO A 212 12.73 12.70 1.95
C PRO A 212 13.77 12.91 0.84
N GLY A 213 13.34 12.74 -0.43
CA GLY A 213 14.21 12.76 -1.60
C GLY A 213 14.90 11.45 -1.93
N SER A 214 14.83 10.45 -1.05
CA SER A 214 15.38 9.09 -1.21
C SER A 214 16.91 8.99 -1.43
N ALA A 215 17.64 10.10 -1.36
CA ALA A 215 19.08 10.17 -1.68
C ALA A 215 19.97 9.28 -0.79
N ASN A 216 19.52 8.99 0.42
CA ASN A 216 20.26 8.15 1.37
C ASN A 216 19.70 6.73 1.46
N LEU A 217 18.70 6.36 0.64
CA LEU A 217 18.17 5.01 0.65
C LEU A 217 19.07 4.04 -0.11
N VAL A 218 19.31 2.91 0.52
CA VAL A 218 19.96 1.75 -0.08
C VAL A 218 19.01 0.57 0.07
N ILE A 219 18.70 -0.08 -1.05
CA ILE A 219 17.80 -1.22 -1.11
C ILE A 219 18.61 -2.45 -1.53
N THR A 220 18.50 -3.54 -0.77
CA THR A 220 19.14 -4.81 -1.08
C THR A 220 18.13 -5.94 -1.23
N ALA A 221 18.45 -6.90 -2.09
CA ALA A 221 17.68 -8.12 -2.33
C ALA A 221 18.59 -9.37 -2.29
N PRO A 222 18.05 -10.58 -2.23
CA PRO A 222 18.84 -11.81 -2.31
C PRO A 222 19.30 -12.16 -3.74
N PHE A 223 18.96 -11.35 -4.74
CA PHE A 223 19.28 -11.55 -6.16
C PHE A 223 19.86 -10.26 -6.78
N GLN A 224 20.37 -10.37 -8.00
CA GLN A 224 20.85 -9.21 -8.76
C GLN A 224 19.69 -8.50 -9.46
N TRP A 225 19.64 -7.18 -9.28
CA TRP A 225 18.61 -6.34 -9.88
C TRP A 225 18.85 -6.08 -11.36
N SER A 226 17.76 -6.05 -12.13
CA SER A 226 17.69 -5.44 -13.45
C SER A 226 16.41 -4.62 -13.56
N ALA A 227 16.46 -3.51 -14.27
CA ALA A 227 15.29 -2.68 -14.57
C ALA A 227 14.79 -2.99 -15.98
N VAL A 228 13.47 -3.08 -16.14
CA VAL A 228 12.85 -3.28 -17.47
C VAL A 228 13.02 -2.04 -18.33
N GLU A 229 12.82 -0.86 -17.72
CA GLU A 229 13.01 0.44 -18.36
C GLU A 229 13.97 1.29 -17.53
N PRO A 230 14.75 2.19 -18.15
CA PRO A 230 15.60 3.11 -17.41
C PRO A 230 14.78 3.99 -16.45
N PHE A 231 15.35 4.26 -15.29
CA PHE A 231 14.76 5.22 -14.36
C PHE A 231 14.89 6.66 -14.88
N GLN A 232 13.89 7.49 -14.55
CA GLN A 232 13.85 8.89 -14.94
C GLN A 232 15.09 9.65 -14.46
N LEU A 233 15.64 10.48 -15.32
CA LEU A 233 16.82 11.35 -15.06
C LEU A 233 18.07 10.57 -14.57
N GLU A 234 18.17 9.27 -14.82
CA GLU A 234 19.28 8.43 -14.37
C GLU A 234 19.59 8.57 -12.85
N LEU A 235 18.55 8.89 -12.06
CA LEU A 235 18.67 9.11 -10.61
C LEU A 235 18.95 7.84 -9.81
N VAL A 236 18.72 6.67 -10.40
CA VAL A 236 18.82 5.38 -9.72
C VAL A 236 19.91 4.52 -10.37
N LYS A 237 20.80 3.98 -9.55
CA LYS A 237 21.82 3.01 -9.95
C LYS A 237 21.51 1.64 -9.38
N LEU A 238 21.54 0.63 -10.25
CA LEU A 238 21.55 -0.77 -9.88
C LEU A 238 23.02 -1.26 -9.87
N ASP A 239 23.42 -1.91 -8.77
CA ASP A 239 24.79 -2.40 -8.56
C ASP A 239 24.71 -3.80 -7.91
N GLY A 240 24.68 -4.83 -8.75
CA GLY A 240 24.45 -6.19 -8.31
C GLY A 240 23.09 -6.33 -7.61
N ASN A 241 23.11 -6.73 -6.35
CA ASN A 241 21.93 -6.90 -5.52
C ASN A 241 21.48 -5.62 -4.79
N THR A 242 22.06 -4.48 -5.13
CA THR A 242 21.83 -3.20 -4.43
C THR A 242 21.26 -2.15 -5.39
N ILE A 243 20.30 -1.38 -4.91
CA ILE A 243 19.80 -0.16 -5.58
C ILE A 243 20.18 1.05 -4.72
N ARG A 244 20.64 2.12 -5.37
CA ARG A 244 21.01 3.40 -4.74
C ARG A 244 20.48 4.56 -5.55
N TYR A 245 20.12 5.63 -4.85
CA TYR A 245 19.90 6.92 -5.49
C TYR A 245 21.22 7.69 -5.63
N LEU A 246 21.42 8.34 -6.78
CA LEU A 246 22.62 9.14 -7.09
C LEU A 246 22.47 10.59 -6.66
N ALA A 247 21.24 11.08 -6.53
CA ALA A 247 20.88 12.41 -6.08
C ALA A 247 19.46 12.41 -5.50
N PRO A 248 19.06 13.45 -4.74
CA PRO A 248 17.67 13.62 -4.32
C PRO A 248 16.75 13.74 -5.54
N ILE A 249 15.56 13.16 -5.43
CA ILE A 249 14.52 13.27 -6.47
C ILE A 249 14.06 14.73 -6.52
N PRO A 250 14.13 15.42 -7.67
CA PRO A 250 13.66 16.78 -7.80
C PRO A 250 12.14 16.92 -7.64
N LYS A 251 11.69 18.09 -7.20
CA LYS A 251 10.24 18.40 -7.12
C LYS A 251 9.55 18.18 -8.47
N GLY A 252 8.39 17.51 -8.44
CA GLY A 252 7.61 17.20 -9.64
C GLY A 252 8.13 16.02 -10.46
N VAL A 253 9.19 15.36 -10.01
CA VAL A 253 9.75 14.17 -10.67
C VAL A 253 9.24 12.92 -9.97
N THR A 254 8.82 11.93 -10.76
CA THR A 254 8.55 10.56 -10.31
C THR A 254 9.64 9.67 -10.89
N THR A 255 10.25 8.80 -10.08
CA THR A 255 11.10 7.73 -10.59
C THR A 255 10.40 6.39 -10.39
N GLN A 256 10.30 5.63 -11.47
CA GLN A 256 9.58 4.36 -11.49
C GLN A 256 10.20 3.41 -12.51
N SER A 257 10.29 2.13 -12.15
CA SER A 257 10.54 1.06 -13.10
C SER A 257 10.04 -0.27 -12.57
N LEU A 258 9.68 -1.17 -13.47
CA LEU A 258 9.56 -2.59 -13.15
C LEU A 258 10.96 -3.18 -13.01
N LEU A 259 11.11 -4.02 -11.99
CA LEU A 259 12.36 -4.67 -11.64
C LEU A 259 12.28 -6.17 -11.89
N THR A 260 13.40 -6.76 -12.28
CA THR A 260 13.59 -8.19 -12.51
C THR A 260 14.83 -8.69 -11.80
N GLY A 261 15.10 -10.01 -11.91
CA GLY A 261 16.22 -10.69 -11.25
C GLY A 261 15.77 -11.70 -10.20
N PHE A 262 14.54 -11.60 -9.71
CA PHE A 262 13.93 -12.53 -8.78
C PHE A 262 13.50 -13.84 -9.50
N GLY A 263 13.41 -14.93 -8.72
CA GLY A 263 12.88 -16.21 -9.15
C GLY A 263 11.46 -16.48 -8.61
N ASP A 264 11.15 -17.74 -8.40
CA ASP A 264 9.84 -18.26 -8.01
C ASP A 264 9.77 -18.75 -6.56
N LYS A 265 10.75 -18.39 -5.73
CA LYS A 265 10.83 -18.79 -4.33
C LYS A 265 10.34 -17.68 -3.40
N ALA A 266 9.73 -18.07 -2.28
CA ALA A 266 9.38 -17.13 -1.22
C ALA A 266 10.60 -16.35 -0.68
N SER A 267 11.80 -16.97 -0.70
CA SER A 267 13.05 -16.32 -0.31
C SER A 267 13.45 -15.14 -1.21
N ASP A 268 12.87 -15.01 -2.40
CA ASP A 268 13.12 -13.88 -3.29
C ASP A 268 12.27 -12.66 -2.91
N TYR A 269 11.24 -12.85 -2.07
CA TYR A 269 10.53 -11.75 -1.44
C TYR A 269 11.21 -11.38 -0.11
N ASP A 270 12.38 -10.76 -0.20
CA ASP A 270 13.20 -10.38 0.95
C ASP A 270 14.02 -9.12 0.64
N PHE A 271 13.57 -7.98 1.12
CA PHE A 271 14.12 -6.68 0.77
C PHE A 271 14.49 -5.91 2.03
N THR A 272 15.74 -5.43 2.09
CA THR A 272 16.17 -4.51 3.15
C THR A 272 16.31 -3.11 2.58
N ILE A 273 15.66 -2.12 3.20
CA ILE A 273 15.71 -0.72 2.84
C ILE A 273 16.32 0.04 4.02
N THR A 274 17.43 0.71 3.79
CA THR A 274 18.19 1.41 4.85
C THR A 274 18.43 2.87 4.45
N ASN A 275 18.12 3.80 5.32
CA ASN A 275 18.65 5.15 5.25
C ASN A 275 20.07 5.13 5.83
N ILE A 276 21.08 5.17 4.97
CA ILE A 276 22.49 5.06 5.36
C ILE A 276 23.00 6.26 6.16
N LYS A 277 22.33 7.40 6.10
CA LYS A 277 22.68 8.60 6.88
C LYS A 277 22.23 8.48 8.34
N THR A 278 21.05 7.93 8.59
CA THR A 278 20.48 7.81 9.94
C THR A 278 20.65 6.42 10.55
N GLY A 279 20.90 5.40 9.73
CA GLY A 279 20.96 4.00 10.14
C GLY A 279 19.59 3.34 10.41
N PHE A 280 18.49 4.07 10.25
CA PHE A 280 17.15 3.47 10.32
C PHE A 280 16.80 2.73 9.04
N GLY A 281 16.06 1.64 9.18
CA GLY A 281 15.61 0.87 8.03
C GLY A 281 14.55 -0.16 8.37
N GLN A 282 14.05 -0.81 7.31
CA GLN A 282 13.12 -1.92 7.43
C GLN A 282 13.52 -3.05 6.49
N ARG A 283 13.22 -4.29 6.89
CA ARG A 283 13.27 -5.47 6.03
C ARG A 283 11.86 -5.97 5.80
N ILE A 284 11.50 -6.19 4.54
CA ILE A 284 10.18 -6.66 4.13
C ILE A 284 10.33 -8.05 3.55
N ARG A 285 9.58 -9.02 4.08
CA ARG A 285 9.55 -10.41 3.61
C ARG A 285 8.13 -10.88 3.41
N ALA A 286 7.95 -11.88 2.53
CA ALA A 286 6.69 -12.62 2.44
C ALA A 286 6.93 -14.14 2.46
N ASP A 287 5.88 -14.89 2.81
CA ASP A 287 5.86 -16.36 2.79
C ASP A 287 5.46 -16.93 1.42
N VAL A 288 5.41 -16.08 0.40
CA VAL A 288 5.09 -16.39 -0.99
C VAL A 288 6.08 -15.66 -1.93
N PRO A 289 6.34 -16.19 -3.14
CA PRO A 289 7.21 -15.51 -4.09
C PRO A 289 6.59 -14.23 -4.64
N PRO A 290 7.41 -13.25 -5.08
CA PRO A 290 6.93 -12.13 -5.87
C PRO A 290 6.57 -12.60 -7.29
N SER A 291 5.50 -12.06 -7.87
CA SER A 291 5.13 -12.29 -9.28
C SER A 291 5.59 -11.16 -10.20
N LYS A 292 5.77 -9.99 -9.64
CA LYS A 292 6.22 -8.76 -10.28
C LYS A 292 6.77 -7.84 -9.20
N ILE A 293 7.73 -6.98 -9.52
CA ILE A 293 8.22 -5.96 -8.60
C ILE A 293 8.19 -4.61 -9.31
N ASN A 294 7.50 -3.64 -8.75
CA ASN A 294 7.57 -2.25 -9.15
C ASN A 294 8.33 -1.46 -8.08
N MET A 295 9.17 -0.53 -8.50
CA MET A 295 9.75 0.49 -7.63
C MET A 295 9.24 1.85 -8.06
N TRP A 296 8.65 2.57 -7.12
CA TRP A 296 8.10 3.89 -7.33
C TRP A 296 8.58 4.84 -6.24
N SER A 297 8.92 6.06 -6.60
CA SER A 297 9.25 7.11 -5.63
C SER A 297 9.05 8.51 -6.19
N ILE A 298 8.78 9.42 -5.28
CA ILE A 298 8.70 10.88 -5.47
C ILE A 298 9.53 11.54 -4.36
N PRO A 299 9.74 12.86 -4.36
CA PRO A 299 10.52 13.53 -3.31
C PRO A 299 10.08 13.21 -1.88
N ALA A 300 8.78 13.00 -1.67
CA ALA A 300 8.22 12.86 -0.33
C ALA A 300 8.20 11.42 0.19
N THR A 301 8.23 10.41 -0.67
CA THR A 301 8.08 9.00 -0.26
C THR A 301 8.63 8.02 -1.29
N TYR A 302 8.95 6.83 -0.80
CA TYR A 302 9.46 5.69 -1.55
C TYR A 302 8.56 4.49 -1.38
N SER A 303 8.36 3.69 -2.43
CA SER A 303 7.66 2.42 -2.37
C SER A 303 8.35 1.36 -3.22
N LEU A 304 8.74 0.26 -2.61
CA LEU A 304 9.01 -1.00 -3.29
C LEU A 304 7.74 -1.85 -3.21
N GLU A 305 7.25 -2.30 -4.36
CA GLU A 305 5.94 -2.93 -4.53
C GLU A 305 6.07 -4.31 -5.15
N PRO A 306 6.45 -5.34 -4.39
CA PRO A 306 6.42 -6.70 -4.87
C PRO A 306 4.97 -7.20 -4.89
N TYR A 307 4.54 -7.76 -6.01
CA TYR A 307 3.21 -8.29 -6.25
C TYR A 307 3.11 -9.77 -5.88
N VAL A 308 1.95 -10.19 -5.45
CA VAL A 308 1.58 -11.59 -5.20
C VAL A 308 0.47 -11.97 -6.18
N ALA A 309 0.72 -12.98 -7.01
CA ALA A 309 -0.29 -13.50 -7.91
C ALA A 309 -1.32 -14.35 -7.17
N ILE A 310 -2.57 -14.18 -7.52
CA ILE A 310 -3.73 -14.87 -6.93
C ILE A 310 -4.57 -15.45 -8.05
N SER A 311 -4.81 -16.77 -8.00
CA SER A 311 -5.73 -17.48 -8.88
C SER A 311 -6.55 -18.44 -8.05
N LEU A 312 -7.85 -18.17 -7.92
CA LEU A 312 -8.77 -18.92 -7.07
C LEU A 312 -10.01 -19.34 -7.83
N LYS A 313 -10.16 -20.63 -8.05
CA LYS A 313 -11.45 -21.21 -8.47
C LYS A 313 -12.49 -21.13 -7.33
N PRO A 314 -13.78 -21.24 -7.61
CA PRO A 314 -14.80 -21.35 -6.58
C PRO A 314 -14.43 -22.35 -5.47
N GLY A 315 -14.55 -21.94 -4.21
CA GLY A 315 -14.19 -22.70 -3.02
C GLY A 315 -12.71 -22.67 -2.63
N GLN A 316 -11.79 -22.18 -3.46
CA GLN A 316 -10.37 -22.14 -3.16
C GLN A 316 -10.00 -20.95 -2.26
N THR A 317 -8.89 -21.13 -1.52
CA THR A 317 -8.36 -20.14 -0.59
C THR A 317 -6.88 -19.92 -0.83
N LYS A 318 -6.44 -18.65 -0.85
CA LYS A 318 -5.04 -18.20 -0.80
C LYS A 318 -4.75 -17.58 0.56
N ARG A 319 -3.56 -17.85 1.09
CA ARG A 319 -3.02 -17.21 2.29
C ARG A 319 -1.66 -16.64 1.94
N TRP A 320 -1.33 -15.48 2.51
CA TRP A 320 0.01 -14.88 2.44
C TRP A 320 0.22 -13.95 3.61
N THR A 321 1.47 -13.75 3.98
CA THR A 321 1.86 -12.90 5.10
C THR A 321 3.05 -12.05 4.71
N TYR A 322 2.94 -10.74 4.92
CA TYR A 322 4.07 -9.82 4.92
C TYR A 322 4.64 -9.68 6.32
N THR A 323 5.95 -9.67 6.44
CA THR A 323 6.68 -9.44 7.69
C THR A 323 7.61 -8.25 7.51
N TYR A 324 7.45 -7.26 8.35
CA TYR A 324 8.27 -6.05 8.42
C TYR A 324 9.10 -6.09 9.70
N ASP A 325 10.42 -6.13 9.56
CA ASP A 325 11.36 -5.95 10.68
C ASP A 325 11.90 -4.53 10.63
N PHE A 326 11.83 -3.80 11.74
CA PHE A 326 12.32 -2.43 11.85
C PHE A 326 13.62 -2.42 12.65
N PHE A 327 14.58 -1.61 12.22
CA PHE A 327 15.87 -1.49 12.89
C PHE A 327 16.35 -0.03 12.90
N GLY A 328 17.21 0.28 13.87
CA GLY A 328 17.83 1.58 14.04
C GLY A 328 19.35 1.53 13.91
N PRO A 329 20.05 2.65 14.18
CA PRO A 329 21.49 2.76 14.07
C PRO A 329 22.23 1.65 14.83
N GLY A 330 23.14 0.95 14.13
CA GLY A 330 23.95 -0.14 14.69
C GLY A 330 23.24 -1.48 14.83
N GLU A 331 21.97 -1.57 14.50
CA GLU A 331 21.20 -2.83 14.49
C GLU A 331 21.26 -3.50 13.12
N LYS A 332 20.99 -4.80 13.11
CA LYS A 332 20.82 -5.60 11.88
C LYS A 332 19.36 -5.99 11.74
N PRO A 333 18.82 -6.04 10.49
CA PRO A 333 17.45 -6.46 10.22
C PRO A 333 17.20 -7.94 10.49
#